data_46f386d6fe0259f76cbd582ddc050245
#
_entry.id   46f386d6fe0259f76cbd582ddc050245
#
_cell.length_a   1.000
_cell.length_b   1.000
_cell.length_c   1.000
_cell.angle_alpha   90.00
_cell.angle_beta   90.00
_cell.angle_gamma   90.00
#
_symmetry.space_group_name_H-M   'P 1'
#
loop_
_entity.id
_entity.type
_entity.pdbx_description
1 polymer ?
#
loop_
_entity_poly.entity_id
_entity_poly.type
_entity_poly.pdbx_seq_one_letter_code
_entity_poly.pdbx_strand_id
1 'polypeptide(L)'
;MSLEKSLSSLERARNLPFWLMIVGLAVALRLYNLTGVAVWSDEAFSLSFVTYSYSDIWRLSAADVHPPLYHLILRAVMQGVGSDSLVWMRGFSAVIGVLNVIMGMVLARMIATRRASLIAGLLLAMLPIAVRYSQDVRMYALMGLLLTAATIALVCWVRDSARIGYLVIYVLLMVAGLYTHYFAVFCALSHWLYIAFLQFRKPGVNSYILAPAWWLANIAIVLLFAPWLPSLIYQAHNTWAVGWIPEVTKYSVPSSIWRFFTLDDAKDYQGVVYWMLPTVCWISALAVFFNDKSRRSSQALAAMCFFVPVLGCFLISFVKPLFVERYLFFSAVMLVVVMAVAVDKIKNTVLLVVSIMLFLTVEVVGLVHLYWGETTMNNPSKPEVNKIDELMLEYEWGRISGDAMIAYDLYIFYAAIYYDKGKSRILLYTPPTLDGQSGRPDGYGFSMPMNKYPESTYVDSLEGFTTPARRVWRIANFAQAQRSAISFPHNWRFIYQTRKGDQILELYVICEANPITDFEVCE
;
A
#
# COMPACT_ATOMS: atom_id res chain seq x y z
N MET A 1 -16.35 44.60 9.99
CA MET A 1 -16.72 43.16 10.24
C MET A 1 -17.77 42.61 9.26
N SER A 2 -18.68 43.39 8.69
CA SER A 2 -19.67 42.87 7.68
C SER A 2 -19.10 42.72 6.27
N LEU A 3 -18.30 43.68 5.79
CA LEU A 3 -17.71 43.65 4.44
C LEU A 3 -16.64 42.56 4.28
N GLU A 4 -15.79 42.35 5.26
CA GLU A 4 -14.78 41.28 5.25
C GLU A 4 -15.41 39.86 5.26
N LYS A 5 -16.51 39.69 6.03
CA LYS A 5 -17.28 38.45 6.01
C LYS A 5 -17.97 38.22 4.66
N SER A 6 -18.51 39.30 4.03
CA SER A 6 -19.14 39.23 2.71
C SER A 6 -18.10 38.94 1.61
N LEU A 7 -16.95 39.59 1.61
CA LEU A 7 -15.85 39.31 0.66
C LEU A 7 -15.30 37.88 0.83
N SER A 8 -15.17 37.40 2.07
CA SER A 8 -14.73 36.02 2.34
C SER A 8 -15.75 34.97 1.90
N SER A 9 -17.04 35.29 1.93
CA SER A 9 -18.11 34.40 1.47
C SER A 9 -18.18 34.34 -0.08
N LEU A 10 -18.07 35.50 -0.76
CA LEU A 10 -18.01 35.57 -2.20
C LEU A 10 -16.76 34.88 -2.78
N GLU A 11 -15.61 35.04 -2.13
CA GLU A 11 -14.38 34.33 -2.51
C GLU A 11 -14.46 32.81 -2.27
N ARG A 12 -15.16 32.35 -1.22
CA ARG A 12 -15.45 30.93 -1.00
C ARG A 12 -16.34 30.39 -2.13
N ALA A 13 -17.41 31.10 -2.47
CA ALA A 13 -18.31 30.70 -3.55
C ALA A 13 -17.59 30.60 -4.91
N ARG A 14 -16.65 31.53 -5.21
CA ARG A 14 -15.92 31.56 -6.46
C ARG A 14 -14.98 30.38 -6.64
N ASN A 15 -14.40 29.82 -5.59
CA ASN A 15 -13.43 28.71 -5.66
C ASN A 15 -14.09 27.33 -5.46
N LEU A 16 -15.32 27.26 -4.98
CA LEU A 16 -16.04 26.01 -4.76
C LEU A 16 -16.11 25.13 -6.02
N PRO A 17 -16.40 25.68 -7.21
CA PRO A 17 -16.41 24.88 -8.44
C PRO A 17 -15.07 24.19 -8.74
N PHE A 18 -13.94 24.88 -8.55
CA PHE A 18 -12.61 24.31 -8.78
C PHE A 18 -12.29 23.19 -7.77
N TRP A 19 -12.68 23.36 -6.51
CA TRP A 19 -12.56 22.30 -5.50
C TRP A 19 -13.39 21.08 -5.89
N LEU A 20 -14.64 21.29 -6.32
CA LEU A 20 -15.54 20.21 -6.75
C LEU A 20 -15.00 19.51 -8.00
N MET A 21 -14.45 20.25 -8.96
CA MET A 21 -13.82 19.66 -10.16
C MET A 21 -12.61 18.78 -9.79
N ILE A 22 -11.73 19.25 -8.90
CA ILE A 22 -10.58 18.47 -8.44
C ILE A 22 -11.02 17.21 -7.70
N VAL A 23 -11.99 17.33 -6.80
CA VAL A 23 -12.54 16.17 -6.07
C VAL A 23 -13.23 15.22 -7.05
N GLY A 24 -13.99 15.74 -8.03
CA GLY A 24 -14.60 14.93 -9.09
C GLY A 24 -13.56 14.18 -9.93
N LEU A 25 -12.45 14.84 -10.29
CA LEU A 25 -11.32 14.20 -10.98
C LEU A 25 -10.69 13.12 -10.10
N ALA A 26 -10.48 13.41 -8.81
CA ALA A 26 -9.93 12.42 -7.86
C ALA A 26 -10.83 11.18 -7.72
N VAL A 27 -12.14 11.36 -7.68
CA VAL A 27 -13.13 10.26 -7.67
C VAL A 27 -13.06 9.49 -8.98
N ALA A 28 -13.11 10.19 -10.13
CA ALA A 28 -13.11 9.56 -11.44
C ALA A 28 -11.87 8.66 -11.64
N LEU A 29 -10.67 9.18 -11.36
CA LEU A 29 -9.44 8.41 -11.52
C LEU A 29 -9.38 7.20 -10.57
N ARG A 30 -9.88 7.31 -9.34
CA ARG A 30 -9.82 6.21 -8.36
C ARG A 30 -10.89 5.15 -8.59
N LEU A 31 -11.99 5.49 -9.23
CA LEU A 31 -13.05 4.53 -9.58
C LEU A 31 -12.88 3.96 -11.00
N TYR A 32 -12.12 4.64 -11.86
CA TYR A 32 -11.87 4.14 -13.20
C TYR A 32 -11.12 2.81 -13.16
N ASN A 33 -11.67 1.79 -13.84
CA ASN A 33 -11.10 0.45 -13.95
C ASN A 33 -10.80 -0.22 -12.59
N LEU A 34 -11.58 0.08 -11.55
CA LEU A 34 -11.32 -0.33 -10.17
C LEU A 34 -11.19 -1.85 -9.99
N THR A 35 -11.88 -2.63 -10.81
CA THR A 35 -11.88 -4.10 -10.77
C THR A 35 -11.24 -4.75 -12.00
N GLY A 36 -10.70 -3.96 -12.92
CA GLY A 36 -10.14 -4.45 -14.18
C GLY A 36 -8.77 -5.11 -14.05
N VAL A 37 -8.16 -5.06 -12.86
CA VAL A 37 -6.90 -5.74 -12.56
C VAL A 37 -7.17 -6.87 -11.60
N ALA A 38 -6.64 -8.07 -11.91
CA ALA A 38 -6.74 -9.24 -11.04
C ALA A 38 -6.19 -8.96 -9.63
N VAL A 39 -6.73 -9.67 -8.64
CA VAL A 39 -6.23 -9.59 -7.25
C VAL A 39 -4.81 -10.12 -7.20
N TRP A 40 -3.89 -9.33 -6.65
CA TRP A 40 -2.52 -9.77 -6.45
C TRP A 40 -2.30 -10.29 -5.02
N SER A 41 -1.14 -10.89 -4.76
CA SER A 41 -0.86 -11.64 -3.52
C SER A 41 -1.21 -10.90 -2.23
N ASP A 42 -0.75 -9.64 -2.07
CA ASP A 42 -0.98 -8.87 -0.85
C ASP A 42 -2.47 -8.51 -0.66
N GLU A 43 -3.19 -8.22 -1.76
CA GLU A 43 -4.64 -8.00 -1.70
C GLU A 43 -5.39 -9.29 -1.35
N ALA A 44 -5.03 -10.40 -2.01
CA ALA A 44 -5.62 -11.71 -1.78
C ALA A 44 -5.45 -12.16 -0.32
N PHE A 45 -4.26 -11.94 0.24
CA PHE A 45 -4.01 -12.12 1.67
C PHE A 45 -4.96 -11.27 2.52
N SER A 46 -5.06 -9.96 2.25
CA SER A 46 -5.92 -9.06 3.00
C SER A 46 -7.39 -9.48 2.94
N LEU A 47 -7.87 -9.85 1.73
CA LEU A 47 -9.25 -10.30 1.49
C LEU A 47 -9.55 -11.62 2.20
N SER A 48 -8.61 -12.55 2.21
CA SER A 48 -8.73 -13.80 2.97
C SER A 48 -8.69 -13.52 4.48
N PHE A 49 -7.76 -12.68 4.93
CA PHE A 49 -7.54 -12.42 6.35
C PHE A 49 -8.72 -11.72 7.03
N VAL A 50 -9.45 -10.84 6.35
CA VAL A 50 -10.62 -10.17 6.92
C VAL A 50 -11.85 -11.08 7.09
N THR A 51 -11.82 -12.31 6.61
CA THR A 51 -12.87 -13.30 6.89
C THR A 51 -12.81 -13.85 8.32
N TYR A 52 -11.65 -13.73 8.99
CA TYR A 52 -11.45 -14.16 10.38
C TYR A 52 -12.15 -13.26 11.39
N SER A 53 -12.37 -13.74 12.62
CA SER A 53 -12.95 -12.94 13.69
C SER A 53 -12.05 -11.75 14.10
N TYR A 54 -12.61 -10.70 14.72
CA TYR A 54 -11.81 -9.56 15.21
C TYR A 54 -10.69 -9.99 16.17
N SER A 55 -10.98 -10.95 17.05
CA SER A 55 -9.98 -11.50 17.98
C SER A 55 -8.88 -12.29 17.25
N ASP A 56 -9.24 -13.06 16.21
CA ASP A 56 -8.25 -13.77 15.41
C ASP A 56 -7.38 -12.79 14.60
N ILE A 57 -7.98 -11.77 13.97
CA ILE A 57 -7.22 -10.73 13.25
C ILE A 57 -6.21 -10.08 14.20
N TRP A 58 -6.65 -9.67 15.40
CA TRP A 58 -5.74 -9.09 16.39
C TRP A 58 -4.60 -10.05 16.76
N ARG A 59 -4.94 -11.29 17.13
CA ARG A 59 -3.97 -12.29 17.58
C ARG A 59 -3.00 -12.71 16.46
N LEU A 60 -3.52 -12.99 15.28
CA LEU A 60 -2.71 -13.46 14.15
C LEU A 60 -1.83 -12.35 13.58
N SER A 61 -2.27 -11.08 13.59
CA SER A 61 -1.42 -9.95 13.19
C SER A 61 -0.12 -9.84 13.99
N ALA A 62 -0.04 -10.44 15.19
CA ALA A 62 1.22 -10.51 15.94
C ALA A 62 2.29 -11.35 15.23
N ALA A 63 1.90 -12.29 14.39
CA ALA A 63 2.79 -13.10 13.55
C ALA A 63 2.87 -12.61 12.09
N ASP A 64 2.33 -11.41 11.78
CA ASP A 64 2.50 -10.72 10.49
C ASP A 64 3.63 -9.69 10.58
N VAL A 65 3.85 -8.93 9.51
CA VAL A 65 4.78 -7.79 9.43
C VAL A 65 4.07 -6.44 9.61
N HIS A 66 2.75 -6.44 9.74
CA HIS A 66 1.92 -5.23 9.84
C HIS A 66 1.04 -5.23 11.09
N PRO A 67 0.75 -4.05 11.66
CA PRO A 67 -0.23 -3.90 12.74
C PRO A 67 -1.67 -4.17 12.28
N PRO A 68 -2.62 -4.45 13.21
CA PRO A 68 -3.94 -5.00 12.90
C PRO A 68 -5.00 -4.03 12.40
N LEU A 69 -4.85 -2.71 12.61
CA LEU A 69 -5.96 -1.75 12.50
C LEU A 69 -6.60 -1.73 11.11
N TYR A 70 -5.78 -1.78 10.06
CA TYR A 70 -6.31 -1.79 8.69
C TYR A 70 -7.26 -2.97 8.46
N HIS A 71 -6.85 -4.19 8.83
CA HIS A 71 -7.64 -5.39 8.63
C HIS A 71 -8.90 -5.40 9.52
N LEU A 72 -8.81 -4.85 10.75
CA LEU A 72 -9.99 -4.68 11.62
C LEU A 72 -11.04 -3.73 11.01
N ILE A 73 -10.59 -2.59 10.46
CA ILE A 73 -11.48 -1.64 9.78
C ILE A 73 -12.06 -2.29 8.50
N LEU A 74 -11.22 -2.94 7.70
CA LEU A 74 -11.65 -3.59 6.46
C LEU A 74 -12.71 -4.67 6.73
N ARG A 75 -12.54 -5.46 7.82
CA ARG A 75 -13.56 -6.40 8.28
C ARG A 75 -14.87 -5.70 8.64
N ALA A 76 -14.80 -4.56 9.37
CA ALA A 76 -15.99 -3.80 9.70
C ALA A 76 -16.70 -3.28 8.43
N VAL A 77 -15.94 -2.82 7.43
CA VAL A 77 -16.47 -2.43 6.12
C VAL A 77 -17.15 -3.61 5.43
N MET A 78 -16.49 -4.77 5.34
CA MET A 78 -17.03 -5.99 4.75
C MET A 78 -18.36 -6.39 5.41
N GLN A 79 -18.43 -6.36 6.73
CA GLN A 79 -19.67 -6.66 7.47
C GLN A 79 -20.75 -5.60 7.26
N GLY A 80 -20.38 -4.33 7.23
CA GLY A 80 -21.32 -3.22 7.03
C GLY A 80 -21.97 -3.20 5.66
N VAL A 81 -21.22 -3.61 4.61
CA VAL A 81 -21.77 -3.73 3.24
C VAL A 81 -22.34 -5.10 2.94
N GLY A 82 -22.11 -6.11 3.80
CA GLY A 82 -22.57 -7.49 3.61
C GLY A 82 -21.91 -8.21 2.44
N SER A 83 -20.71 -7.78 1.99
CA SER A 83 -20.03 -8.33 0.81
C SER A 83 -18.52 -8.20 0.91
N ASP A 84 -17.81 -9.23 0.44
CA ASP A 84 -16.36 -9.28 0.27
C ASP A 84 -15.92 -8.90 -1.16
N SER A 85 -16.85 -8.43 -2.00
CA SER A 85 -16.56 -8.15 -3.39
C SER A 85 -15.50 -7.05 -3.55
N LEU A 86 -14.67 -7.19 -4.59
CA LEU A 86 -13.55 -6.30 -4.87
C LEU A 86 -13.97 -4.84 -5.05
N VAL A 87 -15.17 -4.60 -5.59
CA VAL A 87 -15.74 -3.26 -5.74
C VAL A 87 -15.84 -2.55 -4.41
N TRP A 88 -16.35 -3.22 -3.37
CA TRP A 88 -16.50 -2.62 -2.05
C TRP A 88 -15.17 -2.49 -1.32
N MET A 89 -14.32 -3.51 -1.41
CA MET A 89 -13.04 -3.53 -0.71
C MET A 89 -12.05 -2.50 -1.28
N ARG A 90 -11.92 -2.44 -2.61
CA ARG A 90 -11.14 -1.38 -3.27
C ARG A 90 -11.84 -0.02 -3.20
N GLY A 91 -13.18 -0.02 -3.25
CA GLY A 91 -14.01 1.18 -3.08
C GLY A 91 -13.75 1.89 -1.75
N PHE A 92 -13.57 1.14 -0.67
CA PHE A 92 -13.14 1.69 0.62
C PHE A 92 -11.79 2.43 0.49
N SER A 93 -10.79 1.81 -0.11
CA SER A 93 -9.49 2.44 -0.35
C SER A 93 -9.61 3.66 -1.26
N ALA A 94 -10.49 3.62 -2.28
CA ALA A 94 -10.73 4.75 -3.17
C ALA A 94 -11.32 5.96 -2.43
N VAL A 95 -12.28 5.75 -1.53
CA VAL A 95 -12.83 6.81 -0.67
C VAL A 95 -11.73 7.42 0.20
N ILE A 96 -10.91 6.60 0.84
CA ILE A 96 -9.77 7.06 1.63
C ILE A 96 -8.79 7.87 0.76
N GLY A 97 -8.54 7.43 -0.47
CA GLY A 97 -7.68 8.14 -1.41
C GLY A 97 -8.23 9.51 -1.80
N VAL A 98 -9.54 9.66 -2.00
CA VAL A 98 -10.17 10.97 -2.23
C VAL A 98 -10.03 11.86 -0.98
N LEU A 99 -10.22 11.31 0.22
CA LEU A 99 -9.99 12.04 1.47
C LEU A 99 -8.53 12.50 1.62
N ASN A 100 -7.55 11.72 1.16
CA ASN A 100 -6.14 12.17 1.11
C ASN A 100 -5.96 13.41 0.25
N VAL A 101 -6.60 13.48 -0.92
CA VAL A 101 -6.56 14.68 -1.78
C VAL A 101 -7.14 15.88 -1.04
N ILE A 102 -8.30 15.72 -0.41
CA ILE A 102 -8.96 16.79 0.37
C ILE A 102 -8.06 17.24 1.54
N MET A 103 -7.47 16.31 2.29
CA MET A 103 -6.58 16.67 3.41
C MET A 103 -5.31 17.36 2.92
N GLY A 104 -4.72 16.94 1.81
CA GLY A 104 -3.60 17.64 1.17
C GLY A 104 -3.95 19.06 0.74
N MET A 105 -5.14 19.27 0.15
CA MET A 105 -5.66 20.60 -0.19
C MET A 105 -5.84 21.47 1.07
N VAL A 106 -6.41 20.91 2.13
CA VAL A 106 -6.59 21.60 3.42
C VAL A 106 -5.24 21.98 4.00
N LEU A 107 -4.27 21.07 4.05
CA LEU A 107 -2.94 21.34 4.56
C LEU A 107 -2.26 22.45 3.75
N ALA A 108 -2.23 22.34 2.41
CA ALA A 108 -1.66 23.35 1.52
C ALA A 108 -2.32 24.73 1.73
N ARG A 109 -3.65 24.76 1.91
CA ARG A 109 -4.41 26.00 2.22
C ARG A 109 -4.02 26.60 3.56
N MET A 110 -3.72 25.75 4.54
CA MET A 110 -3.33 26.21 5.87
C MET A 110 -1.91 26.77 5.90
N ILE A 111 -0.96 26.17 5.18
CA ILE A 111 0.45 26.53 5.24
C ILE A 111 0.88 27.56 4.18
N ALA A 112 0.06 27.76 3.13
CA ALA A 112 0.33 28.66 2.03
C ALA A 112 -0.94 29.40 1.57
N THR A 113 -1.23 29.41 0.27
CA THR A 113 -2.32 30.19 -0.33
C THR A 113 -3.46 29.30 -0.84
N ARG A 114 -4.54 29.93 -1.33
CA ARG A 114 -5.62 29.22 -2.03
C ARG A 114 -5.12 28.61 -3.34
N ARG A 115 -4.24 29.31 -4.05
CA ARG A 115 -3.63 28.82 -5.29
C ARG A 115 -2.80 27.56 -5.01
N ALA A 116 -1.97 27.58 -3.97
CA ALA A 116 -1.23 26.38 -3.53
C ALA A 116 -2.16 25.19 -3.23
N SER A 117 -3.31 25.45 -2.60
CA SER A 117 -4.31 24.41 -2.31
C SER A 117 -4.89 23.77 -3.58
N LEU A 118 -5.22 24.59 -4.59
CA LEU A 118 -5.75 24.08 -5.87
C LEU A 118 -4.67 23.30 -6.64
N ILE A 119 -3.44 23.82 -6.68
CA ILE A 119 -2.31 23.12 -7.30
C ILE A 119 -2.04 21.78 -6.59
N ALA A 120 -1.99 21.79 -5.25
CA ALA A 120 -1.81 20.56 -4.49
C ALA A 120 -2.93 19.55 -4.75
N GLY A 121 -4.18 20.02 -4.80
CA GLY A 121 -5.33 19.16 -5.10
C GLY A 121 -5.25 18.53 -6.49
N LEU A 122 -4.93 19.32 -7.51
CA LEU A 122 -4.80 18.83 -8.88
C LEU A 122 -3.68 17.79 -9.00
N LEU A 123 -2.49 18.09 -8.49
CA LEU A 123 -1.37 17.14 -8.51
C LEU A 123 -1.67 15.89 -7.66
N LEU A 124 -2.24 16.00 -6.45
CA LEU A 124 -2.61 14.84 -5.64
C LEU A 124 -3.74 14.00 -6.27
N ALA A 125 -4.66 14.62 -7.01
CA ALA A 125 -5.70 13.89 -7.70
C ALA A 125 -5.11 12.97 -8.78
N MET A 126 -4.08 13.45 -9.49
CA MET A 126 -3.42 12.76 -10.60
C MET A 126 -2.18 11.96 -10.20
N LEU A 127 -1.63 12.14 -9.00
CA LEU A 127 -0.40 11.48 -8.53
C LEU A 127 -0.51 9.95 -8.67
N PRO A 128 0.28 9.31 -9.56
CA PRO A 128 0.09 7.90 -9.92
C PRO A 128 0.19 6.94 -8.73
N ILE A 129 1.17 7.13 -7.83
CA ILE A 129 1.29 6.30 -6.62
C ILE A 129 0.04 6.45 -5.71
N ALA A 130 -0.55 7.66 -5.65
CA ALA A 130 -1.74 7.88 -4.84
C ALA A 130 -2.99 7.27 -5.48
N VAL A 131 -3.12 7.29 -6.80
CA VAL A 131 -4.19 6.60 -7.50
C VAL A 131 -4.03 5.09 -7.34
N ARG A 132 -2.83 4.56 -7.57
CA ARG A 132 -2.50 3.12 -7.45
C ARG A 132 -2.91 2.55 -6.10
N TYR A 133 -2.42 3.14 -4.99
CA TYR A 133 -2.72 2.63 -3.64
C TYR A 133 -4.10 3.05 -3.10
N SER A 134 -4.86 3.84 -3.85
CA SER A 134 -6.28 4.05 -3.61
C SER A 134 -7.16 2.98 -4.28
N GLN A 135 -6.61 2.20 -5.22
CA GLN A 135 -7.27 1.10 -5.91
C GLN A 135 -6.79 -0.27 -5.40
N ASP A 136 -6.14 -0.31 -4.25
CA ASP A 136 -5.54 -1.50 -3.67
C ASP A 136 -6.12 -1.79 -2.28
N VAL A 137 -6.36 -3.06 -1.97
CA VAL A 137 -6.86 -3.49 -0.65
C VAL A 137 -5.69 -3.58 0.32
N ARG A 138 -5.00 -2.42 0.52
CA ARG A 138 -3.83 -2.30 1.40
C ARG A 138 -3.89 -1.02 2.23
N MET A 139 -3.13 -0.98 3.29
CA MET A 139 -3.17 0.05 4.33
C MET A 139 -2.59 1.42 3.94
N TYR A 140 -1.93 1.56 2.79
CA TYR A 140 -1.10 2.74 2.47
C TYR A 140 -1.92 4.03 2.36
N ALA A 141 -3.08 3.96 1.71
CA ALA A 141 -3.97 5.12 1.61
C ALA A 141 -4.48 5.57 3.00
N LEU A 142 -4.82 4.61 3.88
CA LEU A 142 -5.28 4.90 5.24
C LEU A 142 -4.14 5.52 6.07
N MET A 143 -2.93 4.98 5.99
CA MET A 143 -1.74 5.55 6.64
C MET A 143 -1.55 7.01 6.19
N GLY A 144 -1.57 7.29 4.89
CA GLY A 144 -1.42 8.64 4.34
C GLY A 144 -2.48 9.60 4.90
N LEU A 145 -3.74 9.19 4.95
CA LEU A 145 -4.84 9.99 5.49
C LEU A 145 -4.63 10.33 6.97
N LEU A 146 -4.35 9.32 7.80
CA LEU A 146 -4.16 9.48 9.23
C LEU A 146 -2.98 10.41 9.54
N LEU A 147 -1.84 10.24 8.86
CA LEU A 147 -0.65 11.03 9.10
C LEU A 147 -0.77 12.47 8.56
N THR A 148 -1.44 12.66 7.43
CA THR A 148 -1.75 14.02 6.93
C THR A 148 -2.70 14.75 7.87
N ALA A 149 -3.73 14.07 8.38
CA ALA A 149 -4.65 14.63 9.36
C ALA A 149 -3.96 14.94 10.70
N ALA A 150 -3.04 14.06 11.17
CA ALA A 150 -2.22 14.32 12.35
C ALA A 150 -1.32 15.55 12.16
N THR A 151 -0.72 15.72 10.99
CA THR A 151 0.07 16.91 10.64
C THR A 151 -0.80 18.18 10.67
N ILE A 152 -2.04 18.12 10.17
CA ILE A 152 -2.99 19.22 10.25
C ILE A 152 -3.34 19.55 11.71
N ALA A 153 -3.61 18.53 12.53
CA ALA A 153 -3.91 18.71 13.96
C ALA A 153 -2.74 19.38 14.69
N LEU A 154 -1.50 18.97 14.40
CA LEU A 154 -0.29 19.62 14.93
C LEU A 154 -0.17 21.09 14.49
N VAL A 155 -0.42 21.39 13.21
CA VAL A 155 -0.44 22.78 12.71
C VAL A 155 -1.50 23.61 13.44
N CYS A 156 -2.68 23.05 13.68
CA CYS A 156 -3.76 23.71 14.45
C CYS A 156 -3.31 24.00 15.88
N TRP A 157 -2.71 23.03 16.56
CA TRP A 157 -2.20 23.22 17.92
C TRP A 157 -1.08 24.27 18.01
N VAL A 158 -0.12 24.24 17.11
CA VAL A 158 0.95 25.26 17.06
C VAL A 158 0.36 26.66 16.79
N ARG A 159 -0.79 26.77 16.11
CA ARG A 159 -1.49 28.05 15.90
C ARG A 159 -2.25 28.54 17.12
N ASP A 160 -2.83 27.63 17.87
CA ASP A 160 -3.64 27.91 19.06
C ASP A 160 -3.35 26.84 20.12
N SER A 161 -2.23 27.02 20.83
CA SER A 161 -1.74 26.05 21.82
C SER A 161 -2.60 25.95 23.08
N ALA A 162 -3.53 26.88 23.28
CA ALA A 162 -4.49 26.83 24.38
C ALA A 162 -5.57 25.75 24.13
N ARG A 163 -5.83 25.38 22.88
CA ARG A 163 -6.82 24.37 22.52
C ARG A 163 -6.23 22.95 22.53
N ILE A 164 -6.22 22.34 23.70
CA ILE A 164 -5.72 20.97 23.90
C ILE A 164 -6.43 19.93 23.02
N GLY A 165 -7.69 20.19 22.62
CA GLY A 165 -8.44 19.30 21.72
C GLY A 165 -7.71 18.94 20.43
N TYR A 166 -6.87 19.83 19.90
CA TYR A 166 -6.04 19.51 18.73
C TYR A 166 -4.96 18.46 19.04
N LEU A 167 -4.39 18.47 20.25
CA LEU A 167 -3.46 17.42 20.67
C LEU A 167 -4.16 16.10 20.94
N VAL A 168 -5.38 16.11 21.44
CA VAL A 168 -6.18 14.87 21.60
C VAL A 168 -6.42 14.24 20.23
N ILE A 169 -6.85 15.03 19.24
CA ILE A 169 -7.01 14.55 17.85
C ILE A 169 -5.68 14.04 17.29
N TYR A 170 -4.59 14.77 17.53
CA TYR A 170 -3.23 14.38 17.12
C TYR A 170 -2.84 13.00 17.71
N VAL A 171 -3.05 12.80 19.02
CA VAL A 171 -2.77 11.53 19.70
C VAL A 171 -3.54 10.38 19.06
N LEU A 172 -4.85 10.54 18.89
CA LEU A 172 -5.70 9.50 18.32
C LEU A 172 -5.28 9.14 16.88
N LEU A 173 -4.97 10.14 16.05
CA LEU A 173 -4.53 9.94 14.67
C LEU A 173 -3.14 9.30 14.61
N MET A 174 -2.20 9.70 15.46
CA MET A 174 -0.87 9.09 15.50
C MET A 174 -0.90 7.66 16.00
N VAL A 175 -1.70 7.36 17.02
CA VAL A 175 -1.92 5.99 17.52
C VAL A 175 -2.56 5.13 16.42
N ALA A 176 -3.61 5.61 15.77
CA ALA A 176 -4.22 4.91 14.63
C ALA A 176 -3.22 4.71 13.48
N GLY A 177 -2.37 5.69 13.20
CA GLY A 177 -1.28 5.58 12.22
C GLY A 177 -0.29 4.47 12.57
N LEU A 178 0.17 4.39 13.83
CA LEU A 178 1.07 3.35 14.32
C LEU A 178 0.42 1.96 14.28
N TYR A 179 -0.85 1.84 14.62
CA TYR A 179 -1.62 0.60 14.48
C TYR A 179 -1.99 0.24 13.03
N THR A 180 -1.78 1.17 12.08
CA THR A 180 -1.95 0.92 10.65
C THR A 180 -0.65 0.50 9.99
N HIS A 181 0.47 1.19 10.29
CA HIS A 181 1.78 0.91 9.71
C HIS A 181 2.91 1.51 10.53
N TYR A 182 3.97 0.75 10.82
CA TYR A 182 5.09 1.18 11.66
C TYR A 182 5.85 2.41 11.13
N PHE A 183 5.82 2.67 9.84
CA PHE A 183 6.44 3.86 9.23
C PHE A 183 5.80 5.19 9.69
N ALA A 184 4.67 5.15 10.38
CA ALA A 184 4.14 6.31 11.11
C ALA A 184 5.14 6.91 12.12
N VAL A 185 6.12 6.11 12.61
CA VAL A 185 7.20 6.60 13.47
C VAL A 185 8.03 7.69 12.81
N PHE A 186 8.25 7.64 11.50
CA PHE A 186 8.98 8.69 10.79
C PHE A 186 8.20 10.00 10.69
N CYS A 187 6.87 9.91 10.62
CA CYS A 187 6.02 11.10 10.73
C CYS A 187 6.11 11.72 12.13
N ALA A 188 6.05 10.88 13.19
CA ALA A 188 6.26 11.35 14.56
C ALA A 188 7.63 12.02 14.73
N LEU A 189 8.71 11.43 14.18
CA LEU A 189 10.05 12.00 14.18
C LEU A 189 10.07 13.36 13.43
N SER A 190 9.40 13.46 12.29
CA SER A 190 9.27 14.74 11.56
C SER A 190 8.62 15.82 12.42
N HIS A 191 7.56 15.45 13.16
CA HIS A 191 6.85 16.35 14.05
C HIS A 191 7.73 16.79 15.25
N TRP A 192 8.47 15.87 15.83
CA TRP A 192 9.43 16.18 16.90
C TRP A 192 10.55 17.11 16.43
N LEU A 193 11.14 16.82 15.28
CA LEU A 193 12.18 17.67 14.68
C LEU A 193 11.64 19.07 14.35
N TYR A 194 10.40 19.16 13.88
CA TYR A 194 9.76 20.46 13.63
C TYR A 194 9.54 21.25 14.92
N ILE A 195 9.04 20.63 15.98
CA ILE A 195 8.86 21.30 17.28
C ILE A 195 10.20 21.76 17.86
N ALA A 196 11.25 20.94 17.75
CA ALA A 196 12.61 21.32 18.11
C ALA A 196 13.13 22.49 17.25
N PHE A 197 12.93 22.43 15.94
CA PHE A 197 13.32 23.49 15.00
C PHE A 197 12.67 24.84 15.34
N LEU A 198 11.39 24.85 15.73
CA LEU A 198 10.70 26.07 16.17
C LEU A 198 11.38 26.71 17.38
N GLN A 199 11.88 25.91 18.32
CA GLN A 199 12.59 26.39 19.50
C GLN A 199 13.90 27.12 19.15
N PHE A 200 14.68 26.54 18.21
CA PHE A 200 15.95 27.14 17.77
C PHE A 200 15.74 28.39 16.93
N ARG A 201 14.69 28.42 16.10
CA ARG A 201 14.47 29.56 15.18
C ARG A 201 13.90 30.80 15.85
N LYS A 202 13.23 30.66 16.99
CA LYS A 202 12.60 31.78 17.74
C LYS A 202 12.74 31.57 19.25
N PRO A 203 13.94 31.72 19.83
CA PRO A 203 14.10 31.68 21.27
C PRO A 203 13.28 32.81 21.91
N GLY A 204 12.44 32.49 22.89
CA GLY A 204 11.63 33.48 23.64
C GLY A 204 10.16 33.56 23.27
N VAL A 205 9.69 32.91 22.20
CA VAL A 205 8.25 32.72 21.91
C VAL A 205 7.86 31.32 22.30
N ASN A 206 6.82 31.14 23.12
CA ASN A 206 6.25 29.90 23.64
C ASN A 206 7.02 28.63 23.25
N SER A 207 7.78 28.06 24.17
CA SER A 207 8.56 26.85 23.94
C SER A 207 7.62 25.64 23.81
N TYR A 208 7.22 25.31 22.58
CA TYR A 208 6.36 24.15 22.31
C TYR A 208 7.02 22.84 22.77
N ILE A 209 8.35 22.71 22.64
CA ILE A 209 9.07 21.51 23.06
C ILE A 209 9.08 21.34 24.59
N LEU A 210 9.00 22.45 25.35
CA LEU A 210 8.91 22.42 26.82
C LEU A 210 7.48 22.42 27.32
N ALA A 211 6.48 22.54 26.45
CA ALA A 211 5.08 22.53 26.82
C ALA A 211 4.68 21.17 27.45
N PRO A 212 4.20 21.11 28.71
CA PRO A 212 3.78 19.85 29.32
C PRO A 212 2.74 19.10 28.47
N ALA A 213 1.85 19.83 27.81
CA ALA A 213 0.83 19.25 26.93
C ALA A 213 1.44 18.45 25.76
N TRP A 214 2.58 18.91 25.19
CA TRP A 214 3.29 18.17 24.15
C TRP A 214 3.84 16.83 24.66
N TRP A 215 4.48 16.86 25.83
CA TRP A 215 5.01 15.65 26.46
C TRP A 215 3.90 14.67 26.83
N LEU A 216 2.82 15.17 27.47
CA LEU A 216 1.67 14.33 27.82
C LEU A 216 1.03 13.67 26.57
N ALA A 217 0.92 14.42 25.46
CA ALA A 217 0.42 13.86 24.21
C ALA A 217 1.31 12.72 23.69
N ASN A 218 2.63 12.88 23.71
CA ASN A 218 3.54 11.85 23.24
C ASN A 218 3.63 10.65 24.21
N ILE A 219 3.58 10.88 25.52
CA ILE A 219 3.44 9.80 26.50
C ILE A 219 2.14 9.03 26.26
N ALA A 220 1.03 9.71 26.01
CA ALA A 220 -0.24 9.06 25.70
C ALA A 220 -0.14 8.20 24.42
N ILE A 221 0.54 8.66 23.38
CA ILE A 221 0.79 7.85 22.16
C ILE A 221 1.54 6.56 22.53
N VAL A 222 2.62 6.67 23.30
CA VAL A 222 3.42 5.50 23.71
C VAL A 222 2.57 4.55 24.57
N LEU A 223 1.84 5.05 25.56
CA LEU A 223 1.01 4.22 26.44
C LEU A 223 -0.13 3.53 25.69
N LEU A 224 -0.78 4.22 24.76
CA LEU A 224 -1.85 3.63 23.94
C LEU A 224 -1.32 2.60 22.92
N PHE A 225 -0.07 2.74 22.48
CA PHE A 225 0.57 1.75 21.61
C PHE A 225 1.28 0.63 22.39
N ALA A 226 1.55 0.80 23.69
CA ALA A 226 2.26 -0.15 24.54
C ALA A 226 1.69 -1.58 24.51
N PRO A 227 0.36 -1.81 24.44
CA PRO A 227 -0.18 -3.17 24.32
C PRO A 227 0.31 -3.94 23.11
N TRP A 228 0.75 -3.23 22.04
CA TRP A 228 1.25 -3.84 20.81
C TRP A 228 2.78 -4.02 20.79
N LEU A 229 3.53 -3.42 21.71
CA LEU A 229 5.00 -3.48 21.76
C LEU A 229 5.56 -4.90 21.77
N PRO A 230 4.99 -5.89 22.55
CA PRO A 230 5.49 -7.26 22.50
C PRO A 230 5.43 -7.87 21.09
N SER A 231 4.34 -7.62 20.34
CA SER A 231 4.19 -8.06 18.95
C SER A 231 5.21 -7.39 18.04
N LEU A 232 5.42 -6.09 18.19
CA LEU A 232 6.43 -5.35 17.41
C LEU A 232 7.84 -5.90 17.65
N ILE A 233 8.21 -6.19 18.91
CA ILE A 233 9.51 -6.75 19.26
C ILE A 233 9.67 -8.14 18.63
N TYR A 234 8.66 -9.00 18.72
CA TYR A 234 8.66 -10.32 18.08
C TYR A 234 8.85 -10.21 16.57
N GLN A 235 8.10 -9.32 15.89
CA GLN A 235 8.19 -9.07 14.46
C GLN A 235 9.56 -8.50 14.04
N ALA A 236 10.17 -7.65 14.88
CA ALA A 236 11.49 -7.08 14.61
C ALA A 236 12.60 -8.14 14.61
N HIS A 237 12.46 -9.23 15.36
CA HIS A 237 13.40 -10.36 15.36
C HIS A 237 13.20 -11.31 14.17
N ASN A 238 11.98 -11.40 13.62
CA ASN A 238 11.67 -12.24 12.46
C ASN A 238 11.95 -11.49 11.16
N THR A 239 13.11 -11.68 10.58
CA THR A 239 13.59 -10.88 9.45
C THR A 239 13.30 -11.47 8.07
N TRP A 240 13.01 -12.79 7.97
CA TRP A 240 12.86 -13.48 6.71
C TRP A 240 11.70 -12.95 5.85
N ALA A 241 10.60 -12.52 6.48
CA ALA A 241 9.44 -11.97 5.76
C ALA A 241 9.70 -10.64 5.02
N VAL A 242 10.82 -9.97 5.28
CA VAL A 242 11.27 -8.76 4.57
C VAL A 242 12.53 -9.02 3.70
N GLY A 243 13.00 -10.27 3.64
CA GLY A 243 14.19 -10.67 2.87
C GLY A 243 14.06 -10.50 1.35
N TRP A 244 12.83 -10.26 0.83
CA TRP A 244 12.58 -9.94 -0.56
C TRP A 244 12.95 -8.48 -0.92
N ILE A 245 13.14 -7.60 0.09
CA ILE A 245 13.46 -6.19 -0.12
C ILE A 245 14.95 -6.08 -0.49
N PRO A 246 15.28 -5.47 -1.65
CA PRO A 246 16.67 -5.34 -2.07
C PRO A 246 17.43 -4.36 -1.17
N GLU A 247 18.73 -4.54 -1.10
CA GLU A 247 19.64 -3.59 -0.46
C GLU A 247 19.58 -2.21 -1.13
N VAL A 248 19.79 -1.17 -0.33
CA VAL A 248 19.79 0.21 -0.83
C VAL A 248 21.07 0.53 -1.62
N THR A 249 20.89 1.30 -2.68
CA THR A 249 21.95 1.79 -3.54
C THR A 249 21.87 3.31 -3.66
N LYS A 250 22.84 3.93 -4.32
CA LYS A 250 22.81 5.38 -4.66
C LYS A 250 21.59 5.78 -5.51
N TYR A 251 20.94 4.82 -6.15
CA TYR A 251 19.75 5.03 -6.99
C TYR A 251 18.43 4.89 -6.22
N SER A 252 18.43 4.31 -5.02
CA SER A 252 17.17 3.99 -4.29
C SER A 252 16.30 5.23 -4.04
N VAL A 253 16.90 6.33 -3.56
CA VAL A 253 16.17 7.57 -3.31
C VAL A 253 15.69 8.24 -4.60
N PRO A 254 16.53 8.49 -5.63
CA PRO A 254 16.05 9.06 -6.89
C PRO A 254 15.00 8.20 -7.59
N SER A 255 15.18 6.88 -7.66
CA SER A 255 14.18 5.97 -8.24
C SER A 255 12.86 5.99 -7.49
N SER A 256 12.85 6.17 -6.15
CA SER A 256 11.57 6.31 -5.43
C SER A 256 10.80 7.56 -5.83
N ILE A 257 11.49 8.68 -6.14
CA ILE A 257 10.83 9.88 -6.67
C ILE A 257 10.19 9.57 -8.03
N TRP A 258 10.90 8.91 -8.94
CA TRP A 258 10.33 8.48 -10.21
C TRP A 258 9.09 7.61 -10.00
N ARG A 259 9.17 6.60 -9.12
CA ARG A 259 8.03 5.72 -8.81
C ARG A 259 6.83 6.47 -8.22
N PHE A 260 7.03 7.56 -7.49
CA PHE A 260 5.91 8.37 -7.00
C PHE A 260 5.11 8.97 -8.15
N PHE A 261 5.79 9.44 -9.20
CA PHE A 261 5.18 10.17 -10.31
C PHE A 261 4.89 9.32 -11.56
N THR A 262 5.61 8.20 -11.77
CA THR A 262 5.49 7.40 -13.00
C THR A 262 5.21 5.92 -12.76
N LEU A 263 5.27 5.45 -11.51
CA LEU A 263 5.23 4.02 -11.15
C LEU A 263 6.37 3.19 -11.77
N ASP A 264 7.38 3.87 -12.33
CA ASP A 264 8.57 3.29 -12.92
C ASP A 264 9.82 3.77 -12.17
N ASP A 265 10.86 2.97 -12.12
CA ASP A 265 12.13 3.32 -11.49
C ASP A 265 13.07 4.13 -12.41
N ALA A 266 12.64 4.35 -13.64
CA ALA A 266 13.35 5.12 -14.67
C ALA A 266 14.75 4.58 -15.00
N LYS A 267 14.98 3.27 -14.87
CA LYS A 267 16.28 2.63 -15.20
C LYS A 267 16.69 2.83 -16.66
N ASP A 268 15.71 2.96 -17.55
CA ASP A 268 15.95 3.18 -18.97
C ASP A 268 16.35 4.62 -19.29
N TYR A 269 16.14 5.55 -18.36
CA TYR A 269 16.59 6.92 -18.50
C TYR A 269 18.08 7.03 -18.12
N GLN A 270 18.88 7.58 -19.02
CA GLN A 270 20.32 7.71 -18.81
C GLN A 270 20.76 9.16 -18.56
N GLY A 271 21.88 9.31 -17.88
CA GLY A 271 22.55 10.58 -17.72
C GLY A 271 21.71 11.65 -17.02
N VAL A 272 21.65 12.83 -17.59
CA VAL A 272 21.00 14.02 -17.01
C VAL A 272 19.50 13.82 -16.82
N VAL A 273 18.83 13.13 -17.75
CA VAL A 273 17.36 12.95 -17.73
C VAL A 273 16.93 12.23 -16.45
N TYR A 274 17.65 11.18 -16.05
CA TYR A 274 17.36 10.45 -14.82
C TYR A 274 17.39 11.36 -13.57
N TRP A 275 18.33 12.29 -13.52
CA TRP A 275 18.50 13.15 -12.34
C TRP A 275 17.59 14.38 -12.32
N MET A 276 16.96 14.76 -13.45
CA MET A 276 16.16 15.99 -13.54
C MET A 276 15.00 16.02 -12.53
N LEU A 277 14.09 15.05 -12.58
CA LEU A 277 12.91 15.05 -11.70
C LEU A 277 13.29 14.97 -10.21
N PRO A 278 14.14 14.03 -9.76
CA PRO A 278 14.59 14.00 -8.36
C PRO A 278 15.24 15.32 -7.92
N THR A 279 16.12 15.89 -8.73
CA THR A 279 16.80 17.16 -8.40
C THR A 279 15.82 18.32 -8.25
N VAL A 280 14.87 18.46 -9.18
CA VAL A 280 13.82 19.50 -9.09
C VAL A 280 12.99 19.33 -7.81
N CYS A 281 12.60 18.10 -7.48
CA CYS A 281 11.85 17.82 -6.26
C CYS A 281 12.64 18.17 -5.00
N TRP A 282 13.91 17.76 -4.92
CA TRP A 282 14.78 18.05 -3.76
C TRP A 282 15.07 19.53 -3.61
N ILE A 283 15.46 20.22 -4.70
CA ILE A 283 15.74 21.67 -4.66
C ILE A 283 14.48 22.43 -4.24
N SER A 284 13.32 22.08 -4.78
CA SER A 284 12.06 22.74 -4.42
C SER A 284 11.72 22.54 -2.94
N ALA A 285 11.89 21.32 -2.43
CA ALA A 285 11.65 21.03 -1.02
C ALA A 285 12.63 21.77 -0.10
N LEU A 286 13.92 21.83 -0.44
CA LEU A 286 14.92 22.63 0.27
C LEU A 286 14.60 24.13 0.21
N ALA A 287 14.19 24.63 -0.97
CA ALA A 287 13.80 26.03 -1.12
C ALA A 287 12.57 26.37 -0.27
N VAL A 288 11.59 25.49 -0.18
CA VAL A 288 10.43 25.68 0.70
C VAL A 288 10.84 25.68 2.17
N PHE A 289 11.71 24.75 2.57
CA PHE A 289 12.21 24.63 3.94
C PHE A 289 12.98 25.88 4.40
N PHE A 290 13.98 26.31 3.62
CA PHE A 290 14.85 27.44 4.00
C PHE A 290 14.19 28.81 3.84
N ASN A 291 13.30 28.98 2.87
CA ASN A 291 12.62 30.26 2.59
C ASN A 291 11.28 30.41 3.33
N ASP A 292 10.93 29.53 4.27
CA ASP A 292 9.73 29.70 5.08
C ASP A 292 9.91 30.84 6.09
N LYS A 293 9.38 32.01 5.75
CA LYS A 293 9.36 33.22 6.59
C LYS A 293 8.13 33.31 7.49
N SER A 294 7.24 32.32 7.46
CA SER A 294 6.04 32.34 8.27
C SER A 294 6.38 32.28 9.77
N ARG A 295 5.54 32.91 10.59
CA ARG A 295 5.75 32.99 12.06
C ARG A 295 5.93 31.61 12.71
N ARG A 296 5.28 30.60 12.14
CA ARG A 296 5.22 29.23 12.67
C ARG A 296 5.94 28.20 11.80
N SER A 297 6.62 28.63 10.75
CA SER A 297 7.40 27.77 9.85
C SER A 297 6.67 26.49 9.41
N SER A 298 5.36 26.58 9.17
CA SER A 298 4.54 25.42 8.84
C SER A 298 4.84 24.81 7.46
N GLN A 299 5.47 25.57 6.54
CA GLN A 299 5.96 25.05 5.26
C GLN A 299 7.17 24.14 5.49
N ALA A 300 8.05 24.49 6.45
CA ALA A 300 9.18 23.66 6.85
C ALA A 300 8.72 22.32 7.44
N LEU A 301 7.60 22.29 8.17
CA LEU A 301 7.00 21.03 8.64
C LEU A 301 6.66 20.09 7.48
N ALA A 302 5.98 20.58 6.44
CA ALA A 302 5.64 19.77 5.28
C ALA A 302 6.89 19.21 4.58
N ALA A 303 7.95 20.04 4.45
CA ALA A 303 9.23 19.60 3.90
C ALA A 303 9.91 18.55 4.81
N MET A 304 9.86 18.68 6.13
CA MET A 304 10.37 17.67 7.08
C MET A 304 9.60 16.36 6.95
N CYS A 305 8.27 16.40 6.78
CA CYS A 305 7.43 15.21 6.57
C CYS A 305 7.71 14.52 5.22
N PHE A 306 8.40 15.17 4.28
CA PHE A 306 8.97 14.53 3.10
C PHE A 306 10.37 13.99 3.38
N PHE A 307 11.29 14.82 3.86
CA PHE A 307 12.71 14.45 4.01
C PHE A 307 12.94 13.36 5.05
N VAL A 308 12.34 13.49 6.23
CA VAL A 308 12.65 12.62 7.37
C VAL A 308 12.26 11.17 7.11
N PRO A 309 11.06 10.86 6.58
CA PRO A 309 10.74 9.46 6.27
C PRO A 309 11.61 8.88 5.15
N VAL A 310 11.87 9.65 4.08
CA VAL A 310 12.69 9.16 2.95
C VAL A 310 14.13 8.91 3.40
N LEU A 311 14.77 9.88 4.07
CA LEU A 311 16.15 9.74 4.54
C LEU A 311 16.24 8.75 5.71
N GLY A 312 15.29 8.77 6.64
CA GLY A 312 15.28 7.86 7.78
C GLY A 312 15.12 6.41 7.33
N CYS A 313 14.21 6.13 6.40
CA CYS A 313 14.06 4.82 5.82
C CYS A 313 15.31 4.39 5.05
N PHE A 314 15.90 5.28 4.25
CA PHE A 314 17.14 5.01 3.52
C PHE A 314 18.29 4.66 4.46
N LEU A 315 18.49 5.44 5.54
CA LEU A 315 19.57 5.22 6.51
C LEU A 315 19.38 3.91 7.29
N ILE A 316 18.16 3.60 7.74
CA ILE A 316 17.89 2.34 8.45
C ILE A 316 18.10 1.15 7.52
N SER A 317 17.87 1.31 6.22
CA SER A 317 18.01 0.23 5.24
C SER A 317 19.44 -0.23 4.99
N PHE A 318 20.45 0.47 5.49
CA PHE A 318 21.83 -0.05 5.56
C PHE A 318 22.00 -1.14 6.63
N VAL A 319 21.12 -1.17 7.64
CA VAL A 319 21.12 -2.18 8.70
C VAL A 319 20.14 -3.30 8.41
N LYS A 320 18.94 -2.95 7.95
CA LYS A 320 17.87 -3.88 7.60
C LYS A 320 17.15 -3.36 6.37
N PRO A 321 17.15 -4.08 5.24
CA PRO A 321 16.48 -3.61 4.01
C PRO A 321 14.98 -3.37 4.25
N LEU A 322 14.56 -2.11 4.18
CA LEU A 322 13.18 -1.67 4.42
C LEU A 322 12.73 -0.60 3.42
N PHE A 323 13.60 -0.21 2.47
CA PHE A 323 13.34 0.90 1.55
C PHE A 323 12.44 0.46 0.39
N VAL A 324 11.14 0.67 0.57
CA VAL A 324 10.13 0.37 -0.44
C VAL A 324 9.24 1.60 -0.61
N GLU A 325 8.95 2.00 -1.86
CA GLU A 325 8.23 3.25 -2.17
C GLU A 325 6.81 3.31 -1.58
N ARG A 326 6.11 2.18 -1.51
CA ARG A 326 4.76 2.12 -0.91
C ARG A 326 4.75 2.45 0.58
N TYR A 327 5.82 2.17 1.30
CA TYR A 327 5.97 2.53 2.71
C TYR A 327 6.18 4.05 2.88
N LEU A 328 6.63 4.72 1.82
CA LEU A 328 6.85 6.16 1.76
C LEU A 328 5.65 6.93 1.17
N PHE A 329 4.48 6.29 1.06
CA PHE A 329 3.28 6.92 0.52
C PHE A 329 2.96 8.27 1.14
N PHE A 330 3.03 8.39 2.48
CA PHE A 330 2.84 9.64 3.19
C PHE A 330 3.82 10.73 2.72
N SER A 331 5.10 10.37 2.51
CA SER A 331 6.12 11.31 2.02
C SER A 331 5.85 11.78 0.60
N ALA A 332 5.30 10.91 -0.26
CA ALA A 332 4.89 11.29 -1.62
C ALA A 332 3.76 12.34 -1.58
N VAL A 333 2.77 12.17 -0.70
CA VAL A 333 1.71 13.17 -0.47
C VAL A 333 2.30 14.49 0.00
N MET A 334 3.24 14.46 0.96
CA MET A 334 3.89 15.67 1.47
C MET A 334 4.79 16.34 0.43
N LEU A 335 5.49 15.57 -0.41
CA LEU A 335 6.26 16.10 -1.52
C LEU A 335 5.38 16.93 -2.46
N VAL A 336 4.24 16.40 -2.86
CA VAL A 336 3.30 17.13 -3.76
C VAL A 336 2.78 18.40 -3.10
N VAL A 337 2.45 18.38 -1.79
CA VAL A 337 2.08 19.59 -1.06
C VAL A 337 3.21 20.62 -1.08
N VAL A 338 4.44 20.18 -0.87
CA VAL A 338 5.64 21.05 -0.90
C VAL A 338 5.88 21.61 -2.30
N MET A 339 5.73 20.76 -3.34
CA MET A 339 5.84 21.20 -4.74
C MET A 339 4.79 22.26 -5.08
N ALA A 340 3.54 22.07 -4.66
CA ALA A 340 2.48 23.05 -4.84
C ALA A 340 2.81 24.39 -4.15
N VAL A 341 3.40 24.36 -2.96
CA VAL A 341 3.87 25.55 -2.25
C VAL A 341 5.04 26.23 -2.99
N ALA A 342 5.97 25.46 -3.55
CA ALA A 342 7.08 25.98 -4.36
C ALA A 342 6.59 26.67 -5.62
N VAL A 343 5.72 26.00 -6.37
CA VAL A 343 5.12 26.50 -7.61
C VAL A 343 4.26 27.73 -7.34
N ASP A 344 3.53 27.77 -6.22
CA ASP A 344 2.75 28.94 -5.80
C ASP A 344 3.60 30.22 -5.62
N LYS A 345 4.87 30.12 -5.32
CA LYS A 345 5.79 31.26 -5.18
C LYS A 345 6.22 31.88 -6.52
N ILE A 346 5.96 31.20 -7.64
CA ILE A 346 6.27 31.70 -8.98
C ILE A 346 5.32 32.85 -9.35
N LYS A 347 5.90 34.04 -9.59
CA LYS A 347 5.16 35.26 -9.93
C LYS A 347 4.84 35.35 -11.44
N ASN A 348 5.75 34.86 -12.28
CA ASN A 348 5.55 34.85 -13.72
C ASN A 348 4.51 33.81 -14.11
N THR A 349 3.40 34.24 -14.70
CA THR A 349 2.26 33.37 -15.05
C THR A 349 2.64 32.29 -16.07
N VAL A 350 3.49 32.61 -17.05
CA VAL A 350 3.93 31.63 -18.05
C VAL A 350 4.75 30.55 -17.39
N LEU A 351 5.73 30.92 -16.56
CA LEU A 351 6.57 29.95 -15.83
C LEU A 351 5.75 29.11 -14.85
N LEU A 352 4.75 29.72 -14.19
CA LEU A 352 3.81 29.01 -13.32
C LEU A 352 3.04 27.90 -14.09
N VAL A 353 2.42 28.29 -15.22
CA VAL A 353 1.65 27.36 -16.05
C VAL A 353 2.56 26.27 -16.61
N VAL A 354 3.74 26.63 -17.14
CA VAL A 354 4.72 25.65 -17.64
C VAL A 354 5.13 24.67 -16.56
N SER A 355 5.39 25.13 -15.34
CA SER A 355 5.76 24.25 -14.22
C SER A 355 4.65 23.27 -13.86
N ILE A 356 3.39 23.74 -13.80
CA ILE A 356 2.24 22.86 -13.55
C ILE A 356 2.10 21.83 -14.66
N MET A 357 2.17 22.27 -15.93
CA MET A 357 2.03 21.38 -17.09
C MET A 357 3.12 20.31 -17.15
N LEU A 358 4.36 20.65 -16.79
CA LEU A 358 5.46 19.67 -16.72
C LEU A 358 5.18 18.58 -15.70
N PHE A 359 4.74 18.93 -14.46
CA PHE A 359 4.38 17.92 -13.47
C PHE A 359 3.19 17.08 -13.93
N LEU A 360 2.14 17.70 -14.46
CA LEU A 360 0.98 16.97 -14.99
C LEU A 360 1.37 16.02 -16.13
N THR A 361 2.30 16.42 -17.00
CA THR A 361 2.79 15.52 -18.06
C THR A 361 3.46 14.27 -17.48
N VAL A 362 4.31 14.43 -16.46
CA VAL A 362 4.95 13.31 -15.80
C VAL A 362 3.91 12.41 -15.12
N GLU A 363 2.92 13.00 -14.45
CA GLU A 363 1.83 12.24 -13.80
C GLU A 363 0.94 11.54 -14.83
N VAL A 364 0.65 12.15 -15.98
CA VAL A 364 -0.09 11.50 -17.08
C VAL A 364 0.67 10.28 -17.59
N VAL A 365 1.99 10.37 -17.76
CA VAL A 365 2.83 9.21 -18.12
C VAL A 365 2.64 8.09 -17.08
N GLY A 366 2.69 8.43 -15.80
CA GLY A 366 2.50 7.44 -14.73
C GLY A 366 1.08 6.85 -14.69
N LEU A 367 0.04 7.64 -15.00
CA LEU A 367 -1.33 7.13 -15.12
C LEU A 367 -1.50 6.23 -16.35
N VAL A 368 -0.81 6.54 -17.45
CA VAL A 368 -0.75 5.66 -18.62
C VAL A 368 -0.08 4.34 -18.25
N HIS A 369 1.03 4.38 -17.51
CA HIS A 369 1.67 3.16 -16.99
C HIS A 369 0.73 2.38 -16.06
N LEU A 370 -0.05 3.06 -15.23
CA LEU A 370 -1.00 2.41 -14.31
C LEU A 370 -2.10 1.66 -15.05
N TYR A 371 -2.68 2.27 -16.08
CA TYR A 371 -3.90 1.74 -16.69
C TYR A 371 -3.66 0.93 -17.97
N TRP A 372 -2.59 1.21 -18.71
CA TRP A 372 -2.31 0.60 -20.02
C TRP A 372 -0.86 0.17 -20.22
N GLY A 373 0.03 0.43 -19.23
CA GLY A 373 1.46 0.21 -19.42
C GLY A 373 1.95 -1.15 -18.96
N GLU A 374 3.01 -1.60 -19.60
CA GLU A 374 3.91 -2.58 -19.06
C GLU A 374 4.77 -1.93 -17.98
N THR A 375 4.31 -1.93 -16.73
CA THR A 375 5.16 -1.45 -15.65
C THR A 375 6.29 -2.44 -15.42
N THR A 376 7.53 -2.00 -15.59
CA THR A 376 8.75 -2.81 -15.59
C THR A 376 9.12 -3.40 -14.23
N MET A 377 8.49 -2.97 -13.17
CA MET A 377 8.82 -3.43 -11.82
C MET A 377 8.01 -4.65 -11.43
N ASN A 378 8.57 -5.49 -10.57
CA ASN A 378 7.95 -6.57 -9.79
C ASN A 378 6.55 -6.16 -9.25
N ASN A 379 5.72 -5.66 -10.14
CA ASN A 379 4.35 -5.28 -9.88
C ASN A 379 3.48 -6.50 -10.22
N PRO A 380 3.20 -7.36 -9.23
CA PRO A 380 2.36 -8.54 -9.43
C PRO A 380 0.93 -8.20 -9.82
N SER A 381 0.59 -6.93 -9.86
CA SER A 381 -0.68 -6.41 -10.33
C SER A 381 -0.67 -5.91 -11.78
N LYS A 382 0.35 -6.28 -12.57
CA LYS A 382 0.32 -6.03 -14.03
C LYS A 382 -0.87 -6.75 -14.66
N PRO A 383 -1.76 -6.05 -15.38
CA PRO A 383 -2.88 -6.71 -16.06
C PRO A 383 -2.45 -7.77 -17.08
N GLU A 384 -1.24 -7.63 -17.63
CA GLU A 384 -0.69 -8.57 -18.61
C GLU A 384 0.01 -9.77 -17.99
N VAL A 385 0.49 -9.63 -16.74
CA VAL A 385 1.24 -10.66 -16.03
C VAL A 385 0.33 -11.46 -15.12
N ASN A 386 -0.48 -10.77 -14.31
CA ASN A 386 -1.41 -11.41 -13.39
C ASN A 386 -2.77 -11.57 -14.06
N LYS A 387 -3.09 -12.80 -14.49
CA LYS A 387 -4.33 -13.21 -15.15
C LYS A 387 -5.03 -14.33 -14.39
N ILE A 388 -4.85 -14.35 -13.07
CA ILE A 388 -5.41 -15.41 -12.25
C ILE A 388 -6.95 -15.42 -12.28
N ASP A 389 -7.58 -14.28 -12.45
CA ASP A 389 -9.02 -14.17 -12.63
C ASP A 389 -9.52 -14.91 -13.88
N GLU A 390 -8.80 -14.78 -15.00
CA GLU A 390 -9.12 -15.50 -16.24
C GLU A 390 -8.91 -17.02 -16.06
N LEU A 391 -7.83 -17.45 -15.39
CA LEU A 391 -7.60 -18.87 -15.10
C LEU A 391 -8.65 -19.46 -14.16
N MET A 392 -9.06 -18.69 -13.16
CA MET A 392 -10.10 -19.15 -12.22
C MET A 392 -11.48 -19.21 -12.87
N LEU A 393 -11.76 -18.40 -13.90
CA LEU A 393 -12.95 -18.56 -14.74
C LEU A 393 -12.88 -19.84 -15.57
N GLU A 394 -11.74 -20.16 -16.19
CA GLU A 394 -11.57 -21.44 -16.92
C GLU A 394 -11.71 -22.64 -15.97
N TYR A 395 -11.14 -22.54 -14.76
CA TYR A 395 -11.34 -23.54 -13.73
C TYR A 395 -12.84 -23.73 -13.39
N GLU A 396 -13.57 -22.64 -13.15
CA GLU A 396 -15.01 -22.68 -12.80
C GLU A 396 -15.85 -23.36 -13.91
N TRP A 397 -15.49 -23.17 -15.17
CA TRP A 397 -16.19 -23.83 -16.28
C TRP A 397 -15.80 -25.29 -16.47
N GLY A 398 -14.55 -25.64 -16.17
CA GLY A 398 -14.04 -27.01 -16.40
C GLY A 398 -14.14 -27.94 -15.21
N ARG A 399 -14.38 -27.44 -14.00
CA ARG A 399 -14.46 -28.23 -12.78
C ARG A 399 -15.77 -29.01 -12.67
N ILE A 400 -15.70 -30.15 -12.01
CA ILE A 400 -16.87 -30.95 -11.59
C ILE A 400 -16.86 -31.10 -10.05
N SER A 401 -18.01 -31.57 -9.53
CA SER A 401 -18.10 -31.84 -8.08
C SER A 401 -17.09 -32.93 -7.69
N GLY A 402 -16.31 -32.69 -6.64
CA GLY A 402 -15.31 -33.62 -6.17
C GLY A 402 -13.89 -33.36 -6.71
N ASP A 403 -13.70 -32.40 -7.62
CA ASP A 403 -12.37 -31.92 -8.01
C ASP A 403 -11.66 -31.27 -6.82
N ALA A 404 -10.32 -31.33 -6.82
CA ALA A 404 -9.48 -30.51 -5.96
C ALA A 404 -8.52 -29.66 -6.79
N MET A 405 -8.11 -28.54 -6.23
CA MET A 405 -7.05 -27.69 -6.78
C MET A 405 -5.84 -27.71 -5.88
N ILE A 406 -4.66 -27.82 -6.46
CA ILE A 406 -3.37 -27.74 -5.76
C ILE A 406 -2.62 -26.53 -6.27
N ALA A 407 -2.37 -25.56 -5.37
CA ALA A 407 -1.53 -24.40 -5.62
C ALA A 407 -0.10 -24.71 -5.22
N TYR A 408 0.85 -24.31 -6.05
CA TYR A 408 2.29 -24.53 -5.84
C TYR A 408 3.02 -23.32 -5.29
N ASP A 409 2.29 -22.23 -5.13
CA ASP A 409 2.83 -20.96 -4.66
C ASP A 409 1.87 -20.38 -3.64
N LEU A 410 2.43 -19.93 -2.51
CA LEU A 410 1.69 -19.30 -1.42
C LEU A 410 0.91 -18.06 -1.89
N TYR A 411 1.49 -17.31 -2.81
CA TYR A 411 0.88 -16.07 -3.31
C TYR A 411 -0.30 -16.34 -4.24
N ILE A 412 -0.22 -17.40 -5.05
CA ILE A 412 -1.32 -17.85 -5.91
C ILE A 412 -2.43 -18.50 -5.09
N PHE A 413 -2.08 -19.21 -4.02
CA PHE A 413 -3.04 -19.91 -3.16
C PHE A 413 -4.13 -18.99 -2.62
N TYR A 414 -3.77 -17.81 -2.08
CA TYR A 414 -4.77 -16.86 -1.56
C TYR A 414 -5.67 -16.30 -2.67
N ALA A 415 -5.12 -16.02 -3.84
CA ALA A 415 -5.90 -15.53 -4.95
C ALA A 415 -6.87 -16.61 -5.48
N ALA A 416 -6.43 -17.87 -5.56
CA ALA A 416 -7.29 -18.98 -5.92
C ALA A 416 -8.46 -19.15 -4.92
N ILE A 417 -8.20 -19.09 -3.61
CA ILE A 417 -9.25 -19.13 -2.57
C ILE A 417 -10.25 -17.98 -2.74
N TYR A 418 -9.77 -16.77 -2.99
CA TYR A 418 -10.61 -15.60 -3.15
C TYR A 418 -11.59 -15.76 -4.33
N TYR A 419 -11.11 -16.23 -5.48
CA TYR A 419 -11.96 -16.42 -6.67
C TYR A 419 -12.85 -17.65 -6.58
N ASP A 420 -12.40 -18.75 -5.96
CA ASP A 420 -13.19 -19.98 -5.79
C ASP A 420 -14.35 -19.84 -4.80
N LYS A 421 -14.22 -18.94 -3.81
CA LYS A 421 -15.24 -18.67 -2.78
C LYS A 421 -15.69 -19.92 -2.01
N GLY A 422 -14.78 -20.84 -1.77
CA GLY A 422 -15.03 -22.05 -0.99
C GLY A 422 -15.88 -23.12 -1.70
N LYS A 423 -15.99 -23.06 -3.03
CA LYS A 423 -16.72 -24.06 -3.83
C LYS A 423 -15.94 -25.35 -4.02
N SER A 424 -14.62 -25.31 -3.89
CA SER A 424 -13.71 -26.42 -4.12
C SER A 424 -12.71 -26.58 -2.98
N ARG A 425 -12.11 -27.77 -2.91
CA ARG A 425 -10.97 -28.00 -2.01
C ARG A 425 -9.70 -27.47 -2.66
N ILE A 426 -9.18 -26.35 -2.16
CA ILE A 426 -7.90 -25.76 -2.59
C ILE A 426 -6.85 -26.04 -1.55
N LEU A 427 -5.72 -26.62 -1.96
CA LEU A 427 -4.61 -27.03 -1.13
C LEU A 427 -3.31 -26.33 -1.57
N LEU A 428 -2.41 -26.10 -0.62
CA LEU A 428 -1.05 -25.67 -0.91
C LEU A 428 -0.12 -26.88 -0.87
N TYR A 429 0.63 -27.08 -1.95
CA TYR A 429 1.65 -28.12 -2.03
C TYR A 429 2.90 -27.71 -1.24
N THR A 430 3.28 -28.52 -0.28
CA THR A 430 4.39 -28.25 0.65
C THR A 430 5.29 -29.49 0.80
N PRO A 431 5.95 -29.93 -0.31
CA PRO A 431 6.79 -31.11 -0.26
C PRO A 431 7.94 -30.92 0.74
N PRO A 432 8.39 -32.00 1.39
CA PRO A 432 9.59 -31.94 2.20
C PRO A 432 10.79 -31.37 1.43
N THR A 433 11.63 -30.63 2.13
CA THR A 433 12.88 -30.12 1.58
C THR A 433 13.86 -31.27 1.26
N LEU A 434 14.90 -31.00 0.50
CA LEU A 434 15.94 -31.99 0.17
C LEU A 434 16.59 -32.60 1.44
N ASP A 435 16.60 -31.87 2.54
CA ASP A 435 17.13 -32.30 3.83
C ASP A 435 16.08 -33.06 4.66
N GLY A 436 14.91 -33.39 4.10
CA GLY A 436 13.83 -34.12 4.75
C GLY A 436 13.04 -33.32 5.80
N GLN A 437 13.26 -32.00 5.89
CA GLN A 437 12.46 -31.12 6.76
C GLN A 437 11.09 -30.83 6.12
N SER A 438 10.11 -30.46 6.95
CA SER A 438 8.80 -30.07 6.47
C SER A 438 8.89 -28.86 5.52
N GLY A 439 8.24 -28.95 4.36
CA GLY A 439 8.09 -27.83 3.45
C GLY A 439 6.98 -26.86 3.83
N ARG A 440 6.23 -27.16 4.92
CA ARG A 440 5.16 -26.28 5.39
C ARG A 440 5.75 -24.98 5.92
N PRO A 441 5.12 -23.83 5.59
CA PRO A 441 5.55 -22.54 6.12
C PRO A 441 5.50 -22.48 7.65
N ASP A 442 6.34 -21.69 8.26
CA ASP A 442 6.51 -21.58 9.72
C ASP A 442 5.36 -20.83 10.45
N GLY A 443 4.36 -20.35 9.74
CA GLY A 443 3.22 -19.63 10.32
C GLY A 443 3.48 -18.17 10.63
N TYR A 444 4.46 -17.56 9.98
CA TYR A 444 4.76 -16.13 10.06
C TYR A 444 4.48 -15.42 8.74
N GLY A 445 4.11 -14.13 8.79
CA GLY A 445 3.78 -13.34 7.61
C GLY A 445 2.59 -13.94 6.85
N PHE A 446 2.72 -14.10 5.54
CA PHE A 446 1.64 -14.64 4.69
C PHE A 446 1.14 -16.03 5.08
N SER A 447 1.95 -16.82 5.77
CA SER A 447 1.56 -18.18 6.17
C SER A 447 0.79 -18.25 7.49
N MET A 448 0.72 -17.17 8.27
CA MET A 448 0.11 -17.17 9.60
C MET A 448 -1.36 -17.63 9.65
N PRO A 449 -2.26 -17.28 8.70
CA PRO A 449 -3.65 -17.72 8.77
C PRO A 449 -3.82 -19.20 8.44
N MET A 450 -2.91 -19.78 7.65
CA MET A 450 -3.00 -21.15 7.14
C MET A 450 -2.82 -22.18 8.25
N ASN A 451 -2.02 -21.87 9.25
CA ASN A 451 -1.76 -22.78 10.37
C ASN A 451 -2.94 -22.94 11.34
N LYS A 452 -4.03 -22.20 11.11
CA LYS A 452 -5.27 -22.39 11.86
C LYS A 452 -5.94 -23.73 11.55
N TYR A 453 -5.83 -24.19 10.27
CA TYR A 453 -6.44 -25.45 9.80
C TYR A 453 -5.46 -26.21 8.88
N PRO A 454 -4.35 -26.72 9.42
CA PRO A 454 -3.27 -27.29 8.60
C PRO A 454 -3.70 -28.51 7.79
N GLU A 455 -4.57 -29.38 8.34
CA GLU A 455 -5.04 -30.59 7.68
C GLU A 455 -5.86 -30.31 6.41
N SER A 456 -6.57 -29.20 6.39
CA SER A 456 -7.38 -28.78 5.23
C SER A 456 -6.67 -27.84 4.28
N THR A 457 -5.43 -27.45 4.60
CA THR A 457 -4.68 -26.43 3.86
C THR A 457 -3.50 -27.01 3.10
N TYR A 458 -2.78 -27.97 3.69
CA TYR A 458 -1.52 -28.46 3.15
C TYR A 458 -1.63 -29.86 2.53
N VAL A 459 -0.85 -30.10 1.49
CA VAL A 459 -0.55 -31.42 0.96
C VAL A 459 0.96 -31.55 0.81
N ASP A 460 1.57 -32.45 1.58
CA ASP A 460 3.02 -32.63 1.64
C ASP A 460 3.52 -33.65 0.61
N SER A 461 2.66 -34.57 0.16
CA SER A 461 2.96 -35.58 -0.86
C SER A 461 1.80 -35.73 -1.82
N LEU A 462 2.12 -35.91 -3.09
CA LEU A 462 1.14 -36.25 -4.12
C LEU A 462 0.94 -37.77 -4.23
N GLU A 463 1.90 -38.56 -3.70
CA GLU A 463 1.77 -40.02 -3.66
C GLU A 463 0.57 -40.44 -2.80
N GLY A 464 -0.32 -41.24 -3.37
CA GLY A 464 -1.55 -41.66 -2.71
C GLY A 464 -2.62 -40.58 -2.57
N PHE A 465 -2.37 -39.33 -3.05
CA PHE A 465 -3.40 -38.30 -3.04
C PHE A 465 -4.51 -38.65 -4.04
N THR A 466 -5.75 -38.56 -3.58
CA THR A 466 -6.93 -38.80 -4.42
C THR A 466 -8.05 -37.82 -4.10
N THR A 467 -8.98 -37.71 -5.02
CA THR A 467 -10.18 -36.88 -4.90
C THR A 467 -11.43 -37.71 -5.27
N PRO A 468 -12.63 -37.34 -4.81
CA PRO A 468 -13.86 -38.04 -5.19
C PRO A 468 -14.08 -38.13 -6.70
N ALA A 469 -13.69 -37.08 -7.43
CA ALA A 469 -13.80 -37.04 -8.89
C ALA A 469 -12.58 -37.62 -9.61
N ARG A 470 -11.52 -38.03 -8.87
CA ARG A 470 -10.23 -38.46 -9.44
C ARG A 470 -9.61 -37.43 -10.39
N ARG A 471 -9.95 -36.17 -10.20
CA ARG A 471 -9.42 -35.07 -11.00
C ARG A 471 -8.76 -34.05 -10.09
N VAL A 472 -7.59 -33.60 -10.51
CA VAL A 472 -6.78 -32.60 -9.78
C VAL A 472 -6.40 -31.49 -10.73
N TRP A 473 -6.73 -30.28 -10.35
CA TRP A 473 -6.27 -29.08 -11.01
C TRP A 473 -4.99 -28.58 -10.31
N ARG A 474 -3.99 -28.22 -11.08
CA ARG A 474 -2.78 -27.58 -10.60
C ARG A 474 -2.76 -26.12 -11.06
N ILE A 475 -2.53 -25.19 -10.14
CA ILE A 475 -2.31 -23.79 -10.46
C ILE A 475 -0.93 -23.35 -9.97
N ALA A 476 -0.14 -22.68 -10.81
CA ALA A 476 1.22 -22.29 -10.50
C ALA A 476 1.66 -21.06 -11.30
N ASN A 477 2.73 -20.39 -10.83
CA ASN A 477 3.48 -19.45 -11.64
C ASN A 477 4.26 -20.21 -12.71
N PHE A 478 4.22 -19.76 -13.96
CA PHE A 478 4.84 -20.46 -15.10
C PHE A 478 6.35 -20.65 -14.93
N ALA A 479 7.05 -19.59 -14.51
CA ALA A 479 8.51 -19.68 -14.31
C ALA A 479 8.88 -20.65 -13.18
N GLN A 480 8.08 -20.74 -12.15
CA GLN A 480 8.26 -21.67 -11.04
C GLN A 480 7.93 -23.10 -11.46
N ALA A 481 6.85 -23.27 -12.20
CA ALA A 481 6.45 -24.59 -12.73
C ALA A 481 7.50 -25.22 -13.63
N GLN A 482 8.25 -24.41 -14.39
CA GLN A 482 9.35 -24.90 -15.24
C GLN A 482 10.63 -25.25 -14.44
N ARG A 483 10.89 -24.54 -13.34
CA ARG A 483 12.11 -24.76 -12.52
C ARG A 483 11.97 -25.93 -11.56
N SER A 484 10.77 -26.21 -11.12
CA SER A 484 10.49 -27.29 -10.19
C SER A 484 10.28 -28.57 -11.02
N ALA A 485 11.28 -29.43 -11.09
CA ALA A 485 11.12 -30.80 -11.59
C ALA A 485 10.23 -31.56 -10.58
N ILE A 486 8.91 -31.37 -10.67
CA ILE A 486 7.96 -32.05 -9.81
C ILE A 486 7.72 -33.41 -10.41
N SER A 487 8.01 -34.44 -9.63
CA SER A 487 7.59 -35.80 -9.95
C SER A 487 6.11 -35.95 -9.60
N PHE A 488 5.27 -36.03 -10.63
CA PHE A 488 3.89 -36.43 -10.44
C PHE A 488 3.82 -37.94 -10.22
N PRO A 489 2.88 -38.45 -9.43
CA PRO A 489 2.65 -39.87 -9.31
C PRO A 489 2.41 -40.52 -10.68
N HIS A 490 2.91 -41.72 -10.89
CA HIS A 490 2.83 -42.41 -12.19
C HIS A 490 1.39 -42.60 -12.67
N ASN A 491 0.45 -42.74 -11.72
CA ASN A 491 -0.99 -42.88 -12.02
C ASN A 491 -1.72 -41.56 -12.31
N TRP A 492 -0.98 -40.43 -12.38
CA TRP A 492 -1.59 -39.14 -12.79
C TRP A 492 -1.36 -38.92 -14.28
N ARG A 493 -2.46 -38.86 -15.03
CA ARG A 493 -2.43 -38.58 -16.46
C ARG A 493 -2.73 -37.10 -16.72
N PHE A 494 -1.81 -36.42 -17.38
CA PHE A 494 -2.01 -35.05 -17.84
C PHE A 494 -3.10 -35.01 -18.93
N ILE A 495 -4.07 -34.10 -18.81
CA ILE A 495 -5.20 -33.95 -19.73
C ILE A 495 -5.18 -32.63 -20.46
N TYR A 496 -4.95 -31.52 -19.74
CA TYR A 496 -5.16 -30.19 -20.27
C TYR A 496 -4.23 -29.18 -19.61
N GLN A 497 -3.81 -28.16 -20.35
CA GLN A 497 -3.08 -27.01 -19.84
C GLN A 497 -3.54 -25.74 -20.54
N THR A 498 -3.68 -24.68 -19.79
CA THR A 498 -3.81 -23.31 -20.29
C THR A 498 -2.84 -22.38 -19.57
N ARG A 499 -2.42 -21.34 -20.27
CA ARG A 499 -1.54 -20.30 -19.73
C ARG A 499 -2.16 -18.94 -19.97
N LYS A 500 -2.21 -18.12 -18.93
CA LYS A 500 -2.60 -16.71 -19.00
C LYS A 500 -1.55 -15.88 -18.26
N GLY A 501 -0.95 -14.92 -18.95
CA GLY A 501 0.16 -14.16 -18.40
C GLY A 501 1.30 -15.04 -17.89
N ASP A 502 1.63 -14.87 -16.61
CA ASP A 502 2.67 -15.63 -15.91
C ASP A 502 2.15 -16.87 -15.17
N GLN A 503 0.87 -17.16 -15.27
CA GLN A 503 0.29 -18.30 -14.55
C GLN A 503 -0.15 -19.40 -15.51
N ILE A 504 -0.15 -20.64 -14.99
CA ILE A 504 -0.65 -21.82 -15.67
C ILE A 504 -1.71 -22.52 -14.83
N LEU A 505 -2.66 -23.14 -15.52
CA LEU A 505 -3.64 -24.05 -14.96
C LEU A 505 -3.56 -25.36 -15.72
N GLU A 506 -3.44 -26.46 -15.00
CA GLU A 506 -3.30 -27.81 -15.56
C GLU A 506 -4.34 -28.72 -14.92
N LEU A 507 -4.84 -29.68 -15.71
CA LEU A 507 -5.76 -30.73 -15.25
C LEU A 507 -5.09 -32.08 -15.38
N TYR A 508 -5.16 -32.85 -14.31
CA TYR A 508 -4.74 -34.26 -14.23
C TYR A 508 -5.91 -35.14 -13.84
N VAL A 509 -5.93 -36.37 -14.37
CA VAL A 509 -6.83 -37.44 -13.98
C VAL A 509 -6.01 -38.52 -13.27
N ILE A 510 -6.52 -38.99 -12.11
CA ILE A 510 -5.93 -40.05 -11.32
C ILE A 510 -6.47 -41.39 -11.81
N CYS A 511 -5.62 -42.19 -12.45
CA CYS A 511 -5.94 -43.48 -12.99
C CYS A 511 -5.89 -44.56 -11.90
N GLU A 512 -6.74 -45.58 -11.96
CA GLU A 512 -6.64 -46.76 -11.08
C GLU A 512 -5.78 -47.83 -11.73
N ALA A 513 -4.96 -48.50 -10.93
CA ALA A 513 -4.34 -49.74 -11.36
C ALA A 513 -5.44 -50.82 -11.56
N ASN A 514 -5.54 -51.34 -12.77
CA ASN A 514 -6.43 -52.49 -12.99
C ASN A 514 -5.79 -53.75 -12.39
N PRO A 515 -6.38 -54.35 -11.35
CA PRO A 515 -5.75 -55.47 -10.65
C PRO A 515 -5.64 -56.74 -11.53
N ILE A 516 -6.23 -56.73 -12.75
CA ILE A 516 -6.28 -57.90 -13.61
C ILE A 516 -5.33 -57.80 -14.83
N THR A 517 -4.98 -56.60 -15.25
CA THR A 517 -4.29 -56.40 -16.54
C THR A 517 -2.97 -55.62 -16.50
N ASP A 518 -2.49 -55.18 -15.34
CA ASP A 518 -1.37 -54.24 -15.22
C ASP A 518 -1.51 -52.93 -16.03
N PHE A 519 -2.64 -52.69 -16.67
CA PHE A 519 -2.93 -51.44 -17.39
C PHE A 519 -3.72 -50.49 -16.51
N GLU A 520 -3.31 -49.23 -16.49
CA GLU A 520 -4.03 -48.15 -15.83
C GLU A 520 -5.35 -47.84 -16.59
N VAL A 521 -6.48 -47.91 -15.90
CA VAL A 521 -7.76 -47.47 -16.43
C VAL A 521 -8.03 -46.05 -16.00
N CYS A 522 -8.05 -45.17 -16.97
CA CYS A 522 -8.41 -43.76 -16.79
C CYS A 522 -9.79 -43.57 -17.47
N GLU A 523 -10.90 -43.77 -16.76
CA GLU A 523 -12.23 -43.41 -17.22
C GLU A 523 -12.61 -41.97 -16.84
#